data_af061483971411b305c6b10d7376b6c8
#
_entry.id   af061483971411b305c6b10d7376b6c8
#
_cell.length_a   1.000
_cell.length_b   1.000
_cell.length_c   1.000
_cell.angle_alpha   90.00
_cell.angle_beta   90.00
_cell.angle_gamma   90.00
#
_symmetry.space_group_name_H-M   'P 1'
#
loop_
_entity.id
_entity.type
_entity.pdbx_description
1 polymer ?
#
loop_
_entity_poly.entity_id
_entity_poly.type
_entity_poly.pdbx_seq_one_letter_code
_entity_poly.pdbx_strand_id
1 'polypeptide(L)'
;MRVIAGLHRGRRLLGPRGQAIRPTSDRVKEALFSILGERTTGARVLDLYAGTGSLGIEALSRGATHVTFVETDREALRLVRSNLQQCNLEQFANICACQVSQFFRRGTEWSGPYDIVFCDPPYRLTPELLTLAGEWHVGWLAEDAVVVIEHSSKEHMPETLGPLSQVKRYDYGDTALTRFHLTPKEAPRA
;
A
#
# COMPACT_ATOMS: atom_id res chain seq x y z
N MET A 1 -0.70 -16.54 7.62
CA MET A 1 -0.11 -15.22 7.40
C MET A 1 0.58 -14.75 8.67
N ARG A 2 1.70 -14.06 8.59
CA ARG A 2 2.50 -13.63 9.75
C ARG A 2 3.30 -12.36 9.41
N VAL A 3 3.77 -11.66 10.43
CA VAL A 3 4.76 -10.60 10.31
C VAL A 3 6.14 -11.22 10.04
N ILE A 4 6.85 -10.74 9.01
CA ILE A 4 8.09 -11.34 8.52
C ILE A 4 9.32 -10.79 9.26
N ALA A 5 9.34 -9.48 9.51
CA ALA A 5 10.48 -8.81 10.12
C ALA A 5 10.07 -7.69 11.07
N GLY A 6 11.08 -7.08 11.72
CA GLY A 6 10.88 -5.96 12.64
C GLY A 6 10.45 -6.39 14.04
N LEU A 7 9.88 -5.43 14.78
CA LEU A 7 9.58 -5.54 16.20
C LEU A 7 8.57 -6.66 16.54
N HIS A 8 7.66 -6.93 15.59
CA HIS A 8 6.59 -7.93 15.73
C HIS A 8 6.85 -9.22 14.93
N ARG A 9 8.11 -9.48 14.51
CA ARG A 9 8.48 -10.66 13.72
C ARG A 9 7.92 -11.96 14.30
N GLY A 10 7.34 -12.79 13.42
CA GLY A 10 6.78 -14.10 13.76
C GLY A 10 5.36 -14.05 14.32
N ARG A 11 4.81 -12.86 14.64
CA ARG A 11 3.44 -12.73 15.12
C ARG A 11 2.46 -13.16 14.04
N ARG A 12 1.55 -14.07 14.39
CA ARG A 12 0.52 -14.56 13.47
C ARG A 12 -0.56 -13.48 13.32
N LEU A 13 -0.98 -13.25 12.08
CA LEU A 13 -2.11 -12.39 11.74
C LEU A 13 -3.32 -13.24 11.35
N LEU A 14 -4.49 -12.78 11.77
CA LEU A 14 -5.76 -13.38 11.37
C LEU A 14 -5.97 -13.15 9.88
N GLY A 15 -6.46 -14.17 9.21
CA GLY A 15 -6.84 -14.12 7.80
C GLY A 15 -8.33 -14.43 7.62
N PRO A 16 -8.87 -14.23 6.42
CA PRO A 16 -10.26 -14.54 6.12
C PRO A 16 -10.52 -16.05 6.26
N ARG A 17 -11.73 -16.38 6.65
CA ARG A 17 -12.19 -17.77 6.69
C ARG A 17 -12.59 -18.20 5.27
N GLY A 18 -11.89 -19.17 4.69
CA GLY A 18 -12.12 -19.65 3.34
C GLY A 18 -11.14 -19.09 2.29
N GLN A 19 -11.33 -19.47 1.02
CA GLN A 19 -10.40 -19.15 -0.08
C GLN A 19 -10.66 -17.78 -0.76
N ALA A 20 -11.51 -16.93 -0.21
CA ALA A 20 -12.02 -15.74 -0.91
C ALA A 20 -10.99 -14.59 -1.02
N ILE A 21 -9.99 -14.52 -0.18
CA ILE A 21 -8.92 -13.52 -0.25
C ILE A 21 -7.60 -14.27 -0.36
N ARG A 22 -6.87 -14.09 -1.47
CA ARG A 22 -5.51 -14.59 -1.64
C ARG A 22 -4.59 -13.66 -0.82
N PRO A 23 -4.01 -14.11 0.30
CA PRO A 23 -3.07 -13.27 1.02
C PRO A 23 -1.84 -13.06 0.14
N THR A 24 -1.31 -11.84 0.08
CA THR A 24 0.03 -11.58 -0.45
C THR A 24 0.98 -12.62 0.15
N SER A 25 1.60 -13.45 -0.68
CA SER A 25 2.45 -14.52 -0.18
C SER A 25 3.59 -13.95 0.67
N ASP A 26 4.02 -14.68 1.71
CA ASP A 26 5.16 -14.27 2.54
C ASP A 26 6.37 -13.88 1.67
N ARG A 27 6.57 -14.57 0.53
CA ARG A 27 7.65 -14.30 -0.43
C ARG A 27 7.50 -12.95 -1.14
N VAL A 28 6.30 -12.62 -1.63
CA VAL A 28 6.03 -11.33 -2.31
C VAL A 28 6.16 -10.19 -1.32
N LYS A 29 5.63 -10.37 -0.10
CA LYS A 29 5.77 -9.39 0.98
C LYS A 29 7.24 -9.15 1.36
N GLU A 30 8.04 -10.19 1.51
CA GLU A 30 9.47 -10.08 1.77
C GLU A 30 10.20 -9.34 0.64
N ALA A 31 9.88 -9.67 -0.61
CA ALA A 31 10.44 -9.00 -1.78
C ALA A 31 10.07 -7.51 -1.83
N LEU A 32 8.79 -7.18 -1.57
CA LEU A 32 8.31 -5.80 -1.49
C LEU A 32 9.14 -4.98 -0.49
N PHE A 33 9.29 -5.49 0.72
CA PHE A 33 10.04 -4.77 1.75
C PHE A 33 11.56 -4.76 1.50
N SER A 34 12.09 -5.71 0.76
CA SER A 34 13.48 -5.68 0.26
C SER A 34 13.68 -4.56 -0.78
N ILE A 35 12.68 -4.33 -1.65
CA ILE A 35 12.69 -3.23 -2.62
C ILE A 35 12.67 -1.86 -1.92
N LEU A 36 11.91 -1.74 -0.83
CA LEU A 36 11.78 -0.51 -0.06
C LEU A 36 13.02 -0.23 0.81
N GLY A 37 13.64 -1.28 1.34
CA GLY A 37 14.81 -1.15 2.21
C GLY A 37 14.55 -0.28 3.44
N GLU A 38 15.48 0.61 3.75
CA GLU A 38 15.42 1.50 4.91
C GLU A 38 14.37 2.60 4.82
N ARG A 39 13.78 2.83 3.63
CA ARG A 39 12.71 3.82 3.42
C ARG A 39 11.47 3.56 4.28
N THR A 40 11.29 2.33 4.78
CA THR A 40 10.16 1.99 5.67
C THR A 40 10.32 2.59 7.07
N THR A 41 11.56 2.76 7.54
CA THR A 41 11.82 3.33 8.87
C THR A 41 11.48 4.82 8.89
N GLY A 42 10.64 5.23 9.82
CA GLY A 42 10.18 6.61 9.94
C GLY A 42 9.04 6.99 8.98
N ALA A 43 8.71 6.14 8.01
CA ALA A 43 7.75 6.44 6.96
C ALA A 43 6.30 6.58 7.46
N ARG A 44 5.55 7.43 6.78
CA ARG A 44 4.07 7.47 6.80
C ARG A 44 3.58 6.66 5.61
N VAL A 45 2.77 5.66 5.87
CA VAL A 45 2.35 4.67 4.86
C VAL A 45 0.86 4.76 4.59
N LEU A 46 0.49 4.63 3.32
CA LEU A 46 -0.89 4.47 2.86
C LEU A 46 -1.04 3.05 2.30
N ASP A 47 -1.96 2.28 2.87
CA ASP A 47 -2.27 0.90 2.45
C ASP A 47 -3.66 0.90 1.81
N LEU A 48 -3.67 1.02 0.48
CA LEU A 48 -4.88 1.01 -0.34
C LEU A 48 -5.30 -0.43 -0.62
N TYR A 49 -6.59 -0.72 -0.48
CA TYR A 49 -7.14 -2.08 -0.55
C TYR A 49 -6.52 -2.99 0.51
N ALA A 50 -6.50 -2.50 1.76
CA ALA A 50 -5.70 -3.06 2.84
C ALA A 50 -6.00 -4.52 3.20
N GLY A 51 -7.16 -5.06 2.85
CA GLY A 51 -7.54 -6.44 3.12
C GLY A 51 -7.42 -6.77 4.61
N THR A 52 -6.47 -7.62 4.95
CA THR A 52 -6.19 -8.00 6.35
C THR A 52 -5.26 -7.04 7.10
N GLY A 53 -4.76 -6.00 6.44
CA GLY A 53 -3.77 -5.06 6.95
C GLY A 53 -2.34 -5.61 6.98
N SER A 54 -2.08 -6.70 6.25
CA SER A 54 -0.80 -7.41 6.30
C SER A 54 0.40 -6.57 5.89
N LEU A 55 0.26 -5.70 4.88
CA LEU A 55 1.34 -4.84 4.40
C LEU A 55 1.59 -3.68 5.35
N GLY A 56 0.53 -2.97 5.74
CA GLY A 56 0.67 -1.86 6.68
C GLY A 56 1.18 -2.29 8.05
N ILE A 57 0.73 -3.44 8.59
CA ILE A 57 1.24 -3.98 9.86
C ILE A 57 2.71 -4.39 9.74
N GLU A 58 3.11 -4.97 8.62
CA GLU A 58 4.53 -5.26 8.34
C GLU A 58 5.37 -3.97 8.32
N ALA A 59 4.84 -2.89 7.69
CA ALA A 59 5.50 -1.59 7.67
C ALA A 59 5.69 -1.03 9.09
N LEU A 60 4.65 -1.04 9.93
CA LEU A 60 4.75 -0.64 11.34
C LEU A 60 5.77 -1.49 12.11
N SER A 61 5.78 -2.79 11.88
CA SER A 61 6.76 -3.69 12.49
C SER A 61 8.20 -3.36 12.10
N ARG A 62 8.42 -2.79 10.92
CA ARG A 62 9.72 -2.38 10.39
C ARG A 62 10.07 -0.92 10.70
N GLY A 63 9.26 -0.24 11.51
CA GLY A 63 9.57 1.10 12.00
C GLY A 63 8.88 2.24 11.25
N ALA A 64 7.85 1.98 10.45
CA ALA A 64 6.97 3.03 9.97
C ALA A 64 6.32 3.75 11.16
N THR A 65 6.15 5.06 11.07
CA THR A 65 5.59 5.87 12.17
C THR A 65 4.08 5.85 12.20
N HIS A 66 3.45 5.71 11.03
CA HIS A 66 2.00 5.71 10.91
C HIS A 66 1.54 5.01 9.65
N VAL A 67 0.38 4.32 9.71
CA VAL A 67 -0.25 3.71 8.55
C VAL A 67 -1.72 4.13 8.47
N THR A 68 -2.15 4.57 7.28
CA THR A 68 -3.56 4.73 6.96
C THR A 68 -4.00 3.55 6.10
N PHE A 69 -4.98 2.78 6.59
CA PHE A 69 -5.59 1.65 5.91
C PHE A 69 -6.88 2.09 5.24
N VAL A 70 -7.03 1.83 3.94
CA VAL A 70 -8.26 2.09 3.18
C VAL A 70 -8.86 0.77 2.73
N GLU A 71 -10.08 0.48 3.17
CA GLU A 71 -10.76 -0.79 2.91
C GLU A 71 -12.28 -0.59 2.94
N THR A 72 -13.03 -1.38 2.17
CA THR A 72 -14.51 -1.33 2.11
C THR A 72 -15.17 -2.57 2.70
N ASP A 73 -14.52 -3.72 2.60
CA ASP A 73 -15.10 -4.98 3.05
C ASP A 73 -15.18 -5.04 4.58
N ARG A 74 -16.37 -5.36 5.08
CA ARG A 74 -16.63 -5.38 6.54
C ARG A 74 -15.83 -6.44 7.28
N GLU A 75 -15.58 -7.59 6.64
CA GLU A 75 -14.79 -8.66 7.24
C GLU A 75 -13.31 -8.28 7.27
N ALA A 76 -12.79 -7.76 6.16
CA ALA A 76 -11.43 -7.24 6.08
C ALA A 76 -11.19 -6.13 7.12
N LEU A 77 -12.08 -5.16 7.25
CA LEU A 77 -12.01 -4.11 8.28
C LEU A 77 -11.96 -4.67 9.71
N ARG A 78 -12.71 -5.74 10.00
CA ARG A 78 -12.63 -6.42 11.31
C ARG A 78 -11.27 -7.09 11.49
N LEU A 79 -10.74 -7.71 10.44
CA LEU A 79 -9.43 -8.35 10.48
C LEU A 79 -8.31 -7.34 10.70
N VAL A 80 -8.32 -6.20 9.99
CA VAL A 80 -7.34 -5.11 10.21
C VAL A 80 -7.35 -4.69 11.69
N ARG A 81 -8.54 -4.37 12.26
CA ARG A 81 -8.65 -3.96 13.67
C ARG A 81 -8.12 -5.02 14.63
N SER A 82 -8.53 -6.27 14.44
CA SER A 82 -8.09 -7.37 15.29
C SER A 82 -6.59 -7.62 15.19
N ASN A 83 -6.01 -7.51 14.00
CA ASN A 83 -4.58 -7.69 13.77
C ASN A 83 -3.76 -6.56 14.38
N LEU A 84 -4.22 -5.31 14.26
CA LEU A 84 -3.61 -4.16 14.93
C LEU A 84 -3.63 -4.33 16.46
N GLN A 85 -4.78 -4.69 17.02
CA GLN A 85 -4.93 -4.94 18.45
C GLN A 85 -4.00 -6.06 18.94
N GLN A 86 -3.93 -7.17 18.21
CA GLN A 86 -3.00 -8.25 18.54
C GLN A 86 -1.54 -7.79 18.58
N CYS A 87 -1.19 -6.79 17.77
CA CYS A 87 0.15 -6.24 17.71
C CYS A 87 0.36 -5.02 18.62
N ASN A 88 -0.67 -4.52 19.34
CA ASN A 88 -0.66 -3.27 20.09
C ASN A 88 -0.23 -2.06 19.22
N LEU A 89 -0.75 -2.00 17.99
CA LEU A 89 -0.38 -1.00 16.98
C LEU A 89 -1.50 -0.01 16.65
N GLU A 90 -2.64 -0.05 17.37
CA GLU A 90 -3.82 0.77 17.06
C GLU A 90 -3.53 2.27 17.07
N GLN A 91 -2.68 2.73 17.96
CA GLN A 91 -2.29 4.14 18.08
C GLN A 91 -1.47 4.67 16.90
N PHE A 92 -0.90 3.77 16.10
CA PHE A 92 -0.10 4.11 14.92
C PHE A 92 -0.87 3.93 13.60
N ALA A 93 -2.19 3.77 13.69
CA ALA A 93 -3.02 3.40 12.56
C ALA A 93 -4.30 4.22 12.45
N ASN A 94 -4.61 4.68 11.24
CA ASN A 94 -5.93 5.17 10.87
C ASN A 94 -6.62 4.14 9.97
N ILE A 95 -7.92 3.91 10.17
CA ILE A 95 -8.70 3.00 9.34
C ILE A 95 -9.84 3.77 8.68
N CYS A 96 -9.78 3.86 7.36
CA CYS A 96 -10.76 4.53 6.51
C CYS A 96 -11.66 3.49 5.85
N ALA A 97 -12.89 3.36 6.37
CA ALA A 97 -13.90 2.44 5.84
C ALA A 97 -14.60 3.06 4.63
N CYS A 98 -13.92 3.16 3.49
CA CYS A 98 -14.44 3.78 2.27
C CYS A 98 -13.76 3.22 1.01
N GLN A 99 -14.36 3.47 -0.15
CA GLN A 99 -13.72 3.18 -1.44
C GLN A 99 -12.49 4.06 -1.64
N VAL A 100 -11.48 3.55 -2.35
CA VAL A 100 -10.24 4.29 -2.65
C VAL A 100 -10.55 5.59 -3.41
N SER A 101 -11.49 5.58 -4.35
CA SER A 101 -11.94 6.78 -5.05
C SER A 101 -12.58 7.83 -4.11
N GLN A 102 -13.32 7.39 -3.09
CA GLN A 102 -13.88 8.29 -2.09
C GLN A 102 -12.78 8.85 -1.17
N PHE A 103 -11.80 8.01 -0.83
CA PHE A 103 -10.65 8.44 -0.04
C PHE A 103 -9.92 9.60 -0.74
N PHE A 104 -9.59 9.48 -2.01
CA PHE A 104 -8.92 10.54 -2.78
C PHE A 104 -9.74 11.84 -2.89
N ARG A 105 -11.07 11.74 -3.01
CA ARG A 105 -11.95 12.93 -3.10
C ARG A 105 -12.12 13.70 -1.81
N ARG A 106 -11.87 13.09 -0.64
CA ARG A 106 -12.06 13.73 0.66
C ARG A 106 -10.96 14.74 1.02
N GLY A 107 -9.89 14.82 0.21
CA GLY A 107 -8.86 15.85 0.35
C GLY A 107 -8.00 15.72 1.61
N THR A 108 -7.52 16.84 2.11
CA THR A 108 -6.48 16.96 3.14
C THR A 108 -6.88 16.58 4.58
N GLU A 109 -8.05 16.03 4.82
CA GLU A 109 -8.47 15.56 6.16
C GLU A 109 -7.66 14.34 6.64
N TRP A 110 -6.84 13.77 5.78
CA TRP A 110 -6.10 12.55 6.02
C TRP A 110 -4.62 12.81 6.29
N SER A 111 -4.02 11.95 7.06
CA SER A 111 -2.68 12.04 7.67
C SER A 111 -1.48 12.05 6.70
N GLY A 112 -1.61 12.56 5.46
CA GLY A 112 -0.48 12.76 4.54
C GLY A 112 0.46 13.91 4.93
N PRO A 113 1.50 14.19 4.15
CA PRO A 113 1.92 13.44 2.96
C PRO A 113 2.44 12.04 3.31
N TYR A 114 2.28 11.09 2.37
CA TYR A 114 2.73 9.71 2.52
C TYR A 114 4.06 9.48 1.80
N ASP A 115 4.96 8.77 2.47
CA ASP A 115 6.27 8.37 1.93
C ASP A 115 6.18 7.09 1.12
N ILE A 116 5.26 6.19 1.51
CA ILE A 116 5.06 4.90 0.86
C ILE A 116 3.57 4.66 0.66
N VAL A 117 3.20 4.23 -0.54
CA VAL A 117 1.85 3.78 -0.85
C VAL A 117 1.88 2.35 -1.37
N PHE A 118 1.13 1.47 -0.72
CA PHE A 118 0.81 0.15 -1.21
C PHE A 118 -0.55 0.18 -1.92
N CYS A 119 -0.62 -0.47 -3.06
CA CYS A 119 -1.84 -0.64 -3.83
C CYS A 119 -1.92 -2.09 -4.29
N ASP A 120 -2.71 -2.91 -3.57
CA ASP A 120 -2.95 -4.34 -3.87
C ASP A 120 -4.44 -4.56 -4.14
N PRO A 121 -4.91 -4.11 -5.30
CA PRO A 121 -6.32 -4.12 -5.61
C PRO A 121 -6.84 -5.52 -5.97
N PRO A 122 -8.14 -5.84 -5.78
CA PRO A 122 -8.73 -7.08 -6.25
C PRO A 122 -8.62 -7.18 -7.78
N TYR A 123 -8.38 -8.40 -8.29
CA TYR A 123 -8.15 -8.69 -9.71
C TYR A 123 -9.10 -7.96 -10.68
N ARG A 124 -8.54 -7.36 -11.75
CA ARG A 124 -9.15 -6.61 -12.87
C ARG A 124 -9.24 -5.10 -12.69
N LEU A 125 -8.16 -4.47 -12.29
CA LEU A 125 -8.17 -3.04 -11.94
C LEU A 125 -7.56 -2.08 -12.92
N THR A 126 -7.11 -2.51 -14.05
CA THR A 126 -6.52 -1.57 -15.01
C THR A 126 -7.42 -0.35 -15.28
N PRO A 127 -8.76 -0.47 -15.45
CA PRO A 127 -9.61 0.70 -15.66
C PRO A 127 -9.74 1.60 -14.42
N GLU A 128 -9.84 1.02 -13.22
CA GLU A 128 -10.03 1.79 -11.98
C GLU A 128 -8.76 2.51 -11.56
N LEU A 129 -7.60 1.84 -11.67
CA LEU A 129 -6.30 2.47 -11.43
C LEU A 129 -6.00 3.60 -12.40
N LEU A 130 -6.37 3.45 -13.69
CA LEU A 130 -6.24 4.51 -14.69
C LEU A 130 -7.15 5.70 -14.35
N THR A 131 -8.36 5.44 -13.85
CA THR A 131 -9.26 6.49 -13.36
C THR A 131 -8.69 7.18 -12.13
N LEU A 132 -8.12 6.40 -11.19
CA LEU A 132 -7.44 6.92 -10.01
C LEU A 132 -6.16 7.70 -10.35
N ALA A 133 -5.57 7.48 -11.54
CA ALA A 133 -4.38 8.23 -11.98
C ALA A 133 -4.59 9.75 -11.98
N GLY A 134 -5.82 10.21 -12.28
CA GLY A 134 -6.20 11.63 -12.18
C GLY A 134 -6.42 12.13 -10.75
N GLU A 135 -6.60 11.23 -9.80
CA GLU A 135 -6.87 11.55 -8.38
C GLU A 135 -5.59 11.63 -7.53
N TRP A 136 -4.43 11.21 -8.08
CA TRP A 136 -3.15 11.34 -7.40
C TRP A 136 -2.73 12.81 -7.32
N HIS A 137 -2.95 13.43 -6.16
CA HIS A 137 -2.53 14.80 -5.93
C HIS A 137 -1.10 14.85 -5.38
N VAL A 138 -0.30 15.79 -5.88
CA VAL A 138 1.07 16.03 -5.40
C VAL A 138 1.11 16.27 -3.88
N GLY A 139 0.05 16.85 -3.29
CA GLY A 139 -0.04 17.08 -1.83
C GLY A 139 -0.28 15.83 -0.97
N TRP A 140 -0.62 14.68 -1.57
CA TRP A 140 -0.80 13.43 -0.86
C TRP A 140 0.50 12.67 -0.63
N LEU A 141 1.47 12.89 -1.48
CA LEU A 141 2.72 12.18 -1.55
C LEU A 141 3.86 13.09 -1.11
N ALA A 142 4.77 12.55 -0.32
CA ALA A 142 6.05 13.19 -0.06
C ALA A 142 6.84 13.30 -1.38
N GLU A 143 7.79 14.23 -1.43
CA GLU A 143 8.59 14.49 -2.64
C GLU A 143 9.30 13.25 -3.17
N ASP A 144 9.80 12.40 -2.25
CA ASP A 144 10.49 11.14 -2.54
C ASP A 144 9.58 9.90 -2.41
N ALA A 145 8.26 10.08 -2.45
CA ALA A 145 7.32 8.99 -2.24
C ALA A 145 7.52 7.84 -3.21
N VAL A 146 7.33 6.63 -2.68
CA VAL A 146 7.33 5.38 -3.44
C VAL A 146 5.94 4.80 -3.46
N VAL A 147 5.40 4.59 -4.64
CA VAL A 147 4.14 3.87 -4.84
C VAL A 147 4.45 2.48 -5.40
N VAL A 148 3.96 1.44 -4.75
CA VAL A 148 4.09 0.05 -5.23
C VAL A 148 2.72 -0.52 -5.50
N ILE A 149 2.52 -0.96 -6.73
CA ILE A 149 1.28 -1.58 -7.19
C ILE A 149 1.51 -3.06 -7.41
N GLU A 150 0.75 -3.90 -6.70
CA GLU A 150 0.68 -5.34 -6.96
C GLU A 150 -0.38 -5.59 -8.05
N HIS A 151 -0.04 -6.41 -9.04
CA HIS A 151 -0.95 -6.77 -10.12
C HIS A 151 -0.59 -8.13 -10.72
N SER A 152 -1.43 -8.64 -11.64
CA SER A 152 -1.11 -9.86 -12.36
C SER A 152 0.15 -9.69 -13.22
N SER A 153 1.03 -10.70 -13.25
CA SER A 153 2.20 -10.68 -14.13
C SER A 153 1.85 -10.64 -15.62
N LYS A 154 0.60 -10.95 -15.98
CA LYS A 154 0.07 -10.87 -17.35
C LYS A 154 -0.35 -9.45 -17.73
N GLU A 155 -0.52 -8.55 -16.76
CA GLU A 155 -0.89 -7.16 -16.96
C GLU A 155 0.35 -6.28 -17.08
N HIS A 156 0.25 -5.24 -17.91
CA HIS A 156 1.30 -4.24 -18.07
C HIS A 156 0.81 -2.92 -17.54
N MET A 157 1.53 -2.37 -16.56
CA MET A 157 1.28 -1.02 -16.09
C MET A 157 1.79 0.00 -17.10
N PRO A 158 1.10 1.13 -17.28
CA PRO A 158 1.58 2.22 -18.13
C PRO A 158 2.87 2.82 -17.55
N GLU A 159 3.68 3.43 -18.42
CA GLU A 159 4.92 4.12 -18.01
C GLU A 159 4.65 5.30 -17.08
N THR A 160 3.45 5.88 -17.18
CA THR A 160 3.00 6.98 -16.29
C THR A 160 1.59 6.75 -15.76
N LEU A 161 1.36 7.11 -14.50
CA LEU A 161 0.05 7.12 -13.83
C LEU A 161 -0.18 8.49 -13.19
N GLY A 162 -0.83 9.40 -13.92
CA GLY A 162 -0.94 10.78 -13.48
C GLY A 162 0.43 11.40 -13.23
N PRO A 163 0.73 11.89 -12.01
CA PRO A 163 2.03 12.48 -11.68
C PRO A 163 3.13 11.43 -11.40
N LEU A 164 2.83 10.16 -11.53
CA LEU A 164 3.75 9.07 -11.21
C LEU A 164 4.42 8.53 -12.47
N SER A 165 5.74 8.33 -12.42
CA SER A 165 6.52 7.65 -13.45
C SER A 165 6.94 6.25 -12.98
N GLN A 166 6.78 5.24 -13.84
CA GLN A 166 7.24 3.89 -13.58
C GLN A 166 8.77 3.86 -13.51
N VAL A 167 9.28 3.25 -12.46
CA VAL A 167 10.73 3.10 -12.25
C VAL A 167 11.19 1.69 -12.56
N LYS A 168 10.46 0.70 -12.04
CA LYS A 168 10.86 -0.71 -12.21
C LYS A 168 9.70 -1.64 -11.93
N ARG A 169 9.66 -2.74 -12.69
CA ARG A 169 8.78 -3.88 -12.51
C ARG A 169 9.58 -5.08 -12.00
N TYR A 170 8.96 -5.87 -11.14
CA TYR A 170 9.51 -7.10 -10.56
C TYR A 170 8.47 -8.20 -10.68
N ASP A 171 8.84 -9.34 -11.28
CA ASP A 171 7.93 -10.46 -11.53
C ASP A 171 8.16 -11.60 -10.52
N TYR A 172 7.07 -12.09 -9.91
CA TYR A 172 7.07 -13.17 -8.91
C TYR A 172 5.97 -14.19 -9.26
N GLY A 173 6.23 -15.04 -10.25
CA GLY A 173 5.26 -16.01 -10.75
C GLY A 173 4.07 -15.33 -11.42
N ASP A 174 2.86 -15.54 -10.88
CA ASP A 174 1.64 -14.93 -11.41
C ASP A 174 1.40 -13.49 -10.91
N THR A 175 2.25 -12.98 -10.02
CA THR A 175 2.18 -11.64 -9.45
C THR A 175 3.34 -10.78 -9.94
N ALA A 176 3.09 -9.51 -10.20
CA ALA A 176 4.11 -8.50 -10.43
C ALA A 176 3.96 -7.34 -9.45
N LEU A 177 5.08 -6.75 -9.06
CA LEU A 177 5.15 -5.50 -8.30
C LEU A 177 5.73 -4.43 -9.22
N THR A 178 4.98 -3.37 -9.46
CA THR A 178 5.49 -2.23 -10.22
C THR A 178 5.68 -1.03 -9.29
N ARG A 179 6.89 -0.49 -9.28
CA ARG A 179 7.28 0.66 -8.49
C ARG A 179 7.20 1.94 -9.31
N PHE A 180 6.57 2.95 -8.73
CA PHE A 180 6.47 4.30 -9.27
C PHE A 180 7.07 5.31 -8.29
N HIS A 181 7.49 6.46 -8.82
CA HIS A 181 7.87 7.64 -8.08
C HIS A 181 7.14 8.86 -8.64
N LEU A 182 7.03 9.93 -7.86
CA LEU A 182 6.59 11.22 -8.39
C LEU A 182 7.52 11.67 -9.51
N THR A 183 6.94 12.06 -10.64
CA THR A 183 7.69 12.74 -11.71
C THR A 183 8.20 14.07 -11.16
N PRO A 184 9.51 14.34 -11.19
CA PRO A 184 10.01 15.66 -10.81
C PRO A 184 9.29 16.73 -11.64
N LYS A 185 8.78 17.78 -11.00
CA LYS A 185 8.32 18.97 -11.74
C LYS A 185 9.52 19.50 -12.51
N GLU A 186 9.42 19.56 -13.84
CA GLU A 186 10.41 20.31 -14.60
C GLU A 186 10.47 21.72 -14.01
N ALA A 187 11.67 22.15 -13.58
CA ALA A 187 11.88 23.53 -13.19
C ALA A 187 11.47 24.40 -14.38
N PRO A 188 10.71 25.48 -14.19
CA PRO A 188 10.39 26.38 -15.30
C PRO A 188 11.70 26.78 -15.98
N ARG A 189 11.80 26.46 -17.27
CA ARG A 189 12.95 26.92 -18.08
C ARG A 189 12.95 28.43 -18.04
N ALA A 190 13.99 28.99 -17.43
CA ALA A 190 14.22 30.44 -17.33
C ALA A 190 14.45 31.04 -18.71
#